data_4539efca03ec8f18decf47a28cfc9458
#
_entry.id   4539efca03ec8f18decf47a28cfc9458
#
_cell.length_a   1.000
_cell.length_b   1.000
_cell.length_c   1.000
_cell.angle_alpha   90.00
_cell.angle_beta   90.00
_cell.angle_gamma   90.00
#
_symmetry.space_group_name_H-M   'P 1'
#
loop_
_entity.id
_entity.type
_entity.pdbx_description
1 polymer ?
#
loop_
_entity_poly.entity_id
_entity_poly.type
_entity_poly.pdbx_seq_one_letter_code
_entity_poly.pdbx_strand_id
1 'polypeptide(L)'
;MAFASSLAERKKSIRTLACFLQGMEGKQMAVELRDFTLIKGKLLSCDCYMNLEMVDATVYPRKRRCAGGDPDPTHCERFFVGCKFIRFVHFDNYVDILSVLQRATKKATGVGPRKFETLSKSYRATLAKTTS
;
A
#
# COMPACT_ATOMS: atom_id res chain seq x y z
N MET A 1 -11.34 -8.29 9.66
CA MET A 1 -11.99 -9.12 8.63
C MET A 1 -11.77 -8.50 7.26
N ALA A 2 -11.13 -9.22 6.39
CA ALA A 2 -11.06 -8.78 5.01
C ALA A 2 -12.46 -8.91 4.39
N PHE A 3 -13.00 -7.82 3.84
CA PHE A 3 -14.25 -7.88 3.09
C PHE A 3 -14.05 -8.79 1.87
N ALA A 4 -14.96 -9.75 1.70
CA ALA A 4 -14.97 -10.55 0.48
C ALA A 4 -15.27 -9.62 -0.70
N SER A 5 -14.24 -9.30 -1.47
CA SER A 5 -14.39 -8.44 -2.64
C SER A 5 -15.11 -9.19 -3.77
N SER A 6 -16.00 -8.51 -4.46
CA SER A 6 -16.65 -9.05 -5.64
C SER A 6 -15.66 -9.29 -6.79
N LEU A 7 -16.05 -10.10 -7.77
CA LEU A 7 -15.20 -10.35 -8.95
C LEU A 7 -14.86 -9.04 -9.70
N ALA A 8 -15.83 -8.12 -9.78
CA ALA A 8 -15.62 -6.81 -10.41
C ALA A 8 -14.59 -5.98 -9.65
N GLU A 9 -14.64 -5.97 -8.33
CA GLU A 9 -13.67 -5.28 -7.47
C GLU A 9 -12.27 -5.87 -7.59
N ARG A 10 -12.16 -7.20 -7.66
CA ARG A 10 -10.87 -7.88 -7.87
C ARG A 10 -10.25 -7.50 -9.22
N LYS A 11 -11.06 -7.47 -10.29
CA LYS A 11 -10.59 -7.04 -11.60
C LYS A 11 -10.14 -5.58 -11.60
N LYS A 12 -10.85 -4.73 -10.88
CA LYS A 12 -10.49 -3.32 -10.74
C LYS A 12 -9.19 -3.15 -9.95
N SER A 13 -9.01 -3.89 -8.88
CA SER A 13 -7.78 -3.88 -8.06
C SER A 13 -6.54 -4.26 -8.86
N ILE A 14 -6.64 -5.24 -9.74
CA ILE A 14 -5.51 -5.72 -10.57
C ILE A 14 -5.04 -4.65 -11.56
N ARG A 15 -5.93 -3.80 -12.03
CA ARG A 15 -5.62 -2.75 -13.01
C ARG A 15 -4.98 -1.52 -12.40
N THR A 16 -4.91 -1.44 -11.07
CA THR A 16 -4.39 -0.28 -10.34
C THR A 16 -3.36 -0.70 -9.29
N LEU A 17 -2.73 0.28 -8.65
CA LEU A 17 -1.84 0.04 -7.51
C LEU A 17 -2.57 -0.47 -6.26
N ALA A 18 -3.91 -0.50 -6.26
CA ALA A 18 -4.68 -1.09 -5.17
C ALA A 18 -4.26 -2.53 -4.89
N CYS A 19 -3.95 -3.29 -5.94
CA CYS A 19 -3.42 -4.65 -5.82
C CYS A 19 -2.14 -4.70 -4.98
N PHE A 20 -1.21 -3.79 -5.21
CA PHE A 20 0.02 -3.70 -4.41
C PHE A 20 -0.27 -3.35 -2.95
N LEU A 21 -1.11 -2.36 -2.71
CA LEU A 21 -1.49 -1.98 -1.34
C LEU A 21 -2.22 -3.10 -0.61
N GLN A 22 -3.07 -3.84 -1.31
CA GLN A 22 -3.72 -5.03 -0.75
C GLN A 22 -2.70 -6.11 -0.35
N GLY A 23 -1.62 -6.26 -1.11
CA GLY A 23 -0.51 -7.13 -0.77
C GLY A 23 0.30 -6.66 0.44
N MET A 24 0.18 -5.40 0.81
CA MET A 24 0.83 -4.83 1.98
C MET A 24 0.00 -4.99 3.27
N GLU A 25 -1.17 -5.59 3.21
CA GLU A 25 -1.99 -5.85 4.39
C GLU A 25 -1.21 -6.62 5.45
N GLY A 26 -1.33 -6.18 6.70
CA GLY A 26 -0.59 -6.74 7.83
C GLY A 26 0.81 -6.17 8.04
N LYS A 27 1.28 -5.26 7.18
CA LYS A 27 2.60 -4.65 7.28
C LYS A 27 2.53 -3.21 7.79
N GLN A 28 3.60 -2.79 8.44
CA GLN A 28 3.77 -1.41 8.87
C GLN A 28 3.99 -0.50 7.67
N MET A 29 3.34 0.65 7.69
CA MET A 29 3.54 1.68 6.68
C MET A 29 3.29 3.08 7.25
N ALA A 30 3.73 4.08 6.51
CA ALA A 30 3.44 5.47 6.82
C ALA A 30 2.70 6.10 5.64
N VAL A 31 1.63 6.80 5.94
CA VAL A 31 0.80 7.49 4.93
C VAL A 31 0.89 8.99 5.18
N GLU A 32 1.32 9.73 4.17
CA GLU A 32 1.34 11.18 4.21
C GLU A 32 0.09 11.72 3.50
N LEU A 33 -0.66 12.56 4.19
CA LEU A 33 -1.86 13.19 3.66
C LEU A 33 -1.53 14.49 2.93
N ARG A 34 -2.48 14.99 2.15
CA ARG A 34 -2.31 16.25 1.40
C ARG A 34 -2.16 17.48 2.29
N ASP A 35 -2.66 17.45 3.51
CA ASP A 35 -2.49 18.50 4.52
C ASP A 35 -1.18 18.35 5.34
N PHE A 36 -0.28 17.46 4.89
CA PHE A 36 1.00 17.15 5.55
C PHE A 36 0.90 16.40 6.88
N THR A 37 -0.28 15.90 7.22
CA THR A 37 -0.43 14.95 8.33
C THR A 37 0.22 13.62 7.98
N LEU A 38 1.01 13.07 8.89
CA LEU A 38 1.65 11.75 8.73
C LEU A 38 0.98 10.75 9.65
N ILE A 39 0.60 9.59 9.10
CA ILE A 39 -0.02 8.51 9.85
C ILE A 39 0.88 7.29 9.74
N LYS A 40 1.36 6.80 10.88
CA LYS A 40 2.17 5.57 10.95
C LYS A 40 1.37 4.47 11.61
N GLY A 41 1.30 3.33 10.99
CA GLY A 41 0.58 2.20 11.56
C GLY A 41 0.64 0.98 10.68
N LYS A 42 -0.15 -0.01 11.06
CA LYS A 42 -0.26 -1.27 10.33
C LYS A 42 -1.45 -1.22 9.39
N LEU A 43 -1.25 -1.58 8.13
CA LEU A 43 -2.35 -1.66 7.18
C LEU A 43 -3.20 -2.89 7.49
N LEU A 44 -4.48 -2.68 7.79
CA LEU A 44 -5.44 -3.75 7.99
C LEU A 44 -6.05 -4.20 6.66
N SER A 45 -6.55 -3.25 5.89
CA SER A 45 -7.18 -3.54 4.60
C SER A 45 -7.08 -2.37 3.64
N CYS A 46 -7.19 -2.66 2.35
CA CYS A 46 -7.25 -1.68 1.28
C CYS A 46 -8.34 -2.12 0.30
N ASP A 47 -9.23 -1.21 -0.06
CA ASP A 47 -10.26 -1.52 -1.07
C ASP A 47 -9.76 -1.30 -2.50
N CYS A 48 -10.60 -1.58 -3.50
CA CYS A 48 -10.26 -1.41 -4.90
C CYS A 48 -10.09 0.05 -5.34
N TYR A 49 -10.51 1.00 -4.52
CA TYR A 49 -10.38 2.44 -4.73
C TYR A 49 -9.17 3.03 -4.00
N MET A 50 -8.35 2.20 -3.37
CA MET A 50 -7.19 2.58 -2.56
C MET A 50 -7.54 3.37 -1.29
N ASN A 51 -8.73 3.18 -0.74
CA ASN A 51 -9.05 3.63 0.62
C ASN A 51 -8.39 2.66 1.60
N LEU A 52 -7.74 3.19 2.62
CA LEU A 52 -6.96 2.40 3.56
C LEU A 52 -7.65 2.34 4.93
N GLU A 53 -7.61 1.18 5.55
CA GLU A 53 -7.93 1.00 6.96
C GLU A 53 -6.66 0.59 7.70
N MET A 54 -6.26 1.40 8.66
CA MET A 54 -5.05 1.18 9.45
C MET A 54 -5.41 0.87 10.90
N VAL A 55 -4.60 0.03 11.54
CA VAL A 55 -4.71 -0.31 12.96
C VAL A 55 -3.44 0.10 13.69
N ASP A 56 -3.58 0.35 15.00
CA ASP A 56 -2.49 0.86 15.83
C ASP A 56 -1.79 2.08 15.19
N ALA A 57 -2.60 2.98 14.67
CA ALA A 57 -2.13 4.14 13.94
C ALA A 57 -1.78 5.29 14.89
N THR A 58 -0.64 5.90 14.66
CA THR A 58 -0.25 7.14 15.32
C THR A 58 -0.31 8.28 14.32
N VAL A 59 -1.12 9.27 14.60
CA VAL A 59 -1.33 10.43 13.76
C VAL A 59 -0.41 11.55 14.22
N TYR A 60 0.48 11.98 13.32
CA TYR A 60 1.37 13.12 13.55
C TYR A 60 0.80 14.31 12.78
N PRO A 61 0.15 15.27 13.47
CA PRO A 61 -0.42 16.43 12.81
C PRO A 61 0.67 17.30 12.17
N ARG A 62 0.27 18.10 11.18
CA ARG A 62 1.16 19.07 10.55
C ARG A 62 1.78 19.98 11.60
N LYS A 63 3.10 20.17 11.53
CA LYS A 63 3.81 21.14 12.37
C LYS A 63 3.29 22.56 12.11
N ARG A 64 2.83 23.21 13.16
CA ARG A 64 2.39 24.59 13.09
C ARG A 64 3.56 25.51 13.38
N ARG A 65 3.70 26.58 12.61
CA ARG A 65 4.71 27.63 12.83
C ARG A 65 4.36 28.55 14.01
N CYS A 66 3.41 28.18 14.86
CA CYS A 66 2.97 28.99 15.99
C CYS A 66 3.76 28.73 17.26
N ALA A 67 3.84 29.73 18.14
CA ALA A 67 4.62 29.75 19.37
C ALA A 67 4.20 28.72 20.45
N GLY A 68 3.24 27.87 20.17
CA GLY A 68 2.74 26.85 21.10
C GLY A 68 3.37 25.46 20.98
N GLY A 69 4.42 25.29 20.16
CA GLY A 69 5.05 24.01 19.92
C GLY A 69 4.30 23.10 18.91
N ASP A 70 4.89 21.95 18.59
CA ASP A 70 4.27 20.98 17.70
C ASP A 70 3.09 20.31 18.41
N PRO A 71 1.96 20.06 17.72
CA PRO A 71 0.85 19.31 18.29
C PRO A 71 1.28 17.88 18.62
N ASP A 72 0.78 17.35 19.74
CA ASP A 72 1.10 16.01 20.20
C ASP A 72 0.55 14.94 19.23
N PRO A 73 1.30 13.87 18.97
CA PRO A 73 0.78 12.75 18.19
C PRO A 73 -0.39 12.08 18.90
N THR A 74 -1.38 11.65 18.14
CA THR A 74 -2.58 10.98 18.65
C THR A 74 -2.57 9.52 18.20
N HIS A 75 -2.75 8.60 19.14
CA HIS A 75 -2.89 7.18 18.86
C HIS A 75 -4.36 6.84 18.58
N CYS A 76 -4.60 6.10 17.51
CA CYS A 76 -5.90 5.58 17.12
C CYS A 76 -5.82 4.06 16.94
N GLU A 77 -6.77 3.33 17.52
CA GLU A 77 -6.84 1.88 17.31
C GLU A 77 -7.17 1.53 15.85
N ARG A 78 -8.06 2.32 15.25
CA ARG A 78 -8.43 2.21 13.84
C ARG A 78 -8.47 3.59 13.21
N PHE A 79 -7.96 3.69 12.00
CA PHE A 79 -7.95 4.93 11.24
C PHE A 79 -8.28 4.66 9.79
N PHE A 80 -9.27 5.35 9.26
CA PHE A 80 -9.64 5.29 7.86
C PHE A 80 -9.02 6.45 7.08
N VAL A 81 -8.39 6.12 5.96
CA VAL A 81 -7.79 7.10 5.07
C VAL A 81 -8.46 7.00 3.71
N GLY A 82 -9.16 8.05 3.30
CA GLY A 82 -9.73 8.14 1.96
C GLY A 82 -8.64 8.35 0.91
N CYS A 83 -8.72 7.64 -0.19
CA CYS A 83 -7.73 7.71 -1.28
C CYS A 83 -7.44 9.15 -1.72
N LYS A 84 -8.46 9.98 -1.85
CA LYS A 84 -8.34 11.39 -2.30
C LYS A 84 -7.51 12.28 -1.36
N PHE A 85 -7.34 11.88 -0.10
CA PHE A 85 -6.57 12.63 0.89
C PHE A 85 -5.10 12.19 0.96
N ILE A 86 -4.74 11.08 0.32
CA ILE A 86 -3.39 10.51 0.34
C ILE A 86 -2.50 11.28 -0.64
N ARG A 87 -1.36 11.72 -0.14
CA ARG A 87 -0.29 12.30 -0.96
C ARG A 87 0.77 11.26 -1.30
N PHE A 88 1.32 10.60 -0.29
CA PHE A 88 2.33 9.54 -0.43
C PHE A 88 2.05 8.40 0.52
N VAL A 89 2.45 7.21 0.11
CA VAL A 89 2.52 6.03 0.97
C VAL A 89 3.99 5.62 1.04
N HIS A 90 4.51 5.55 2.27
CA HIS A 90 5.88 5.15 2.53
C HIS A 90 5.90 3.73 3.09
N PHE A 91 6.74 2.90 2.54
CA PHE A 91 6.96 1.54 3.02
C PHE A 91 8.46 1.26 3.14
N ASP A 92 8.82 0.28 3.95
CA ASP A 92 10.21 -0.05 4.23
C ASP A 92 10.97 -0.53 2.98
N ASN A 93 12.26 -0.21 2.92
CA ASN A 93 13.15 -0.65 1.85
C ASN A 93 13.30 -2.19 1.78
N TYR A 94 12.91 -2.88 2.84
CA TYR A 94 12.94 -4.35 2.91
C TYR A 94 11.75 -5.00 2.19
N VAL A 95 10.78 -4.23 1.74
CA VAL A 95 9.62 -4.76 1.02
C VAL A 95 10.04 -5.17 -0.38
N ASP A 96 9.90 -6.46 -0.68
CA ASP A 96 10.07 -6.97 -2.03
C ASP A 96 8.79 -6.70 -2.83
N ILE A 97 8.81 -5.66 -3.65
CA ILE A 97 7.67 -5.20 -4.44
C ILE A 97 7.12 -6.31 -5.33
N LEU A 98 8.01 -7.07 -5.98
CA LEU A 98 7.59 -8.14 -6.89
C LEU A 98 6.88 -9.28 -6.14
N SER A 99 7.40 -9.69 -5.00
CA SER A 99 6.77 -10.72 -4.17
C SER A 99 5.42 -10.29 -3.65
N VAL A 100 5.29 -9.03 -3.24
CA VAL A 100 4.00 -8.46 -2.79
C VAL A 100 2.98 -8.46 -3.92
N LEU A 101 3.37 -8.01 -5.12
CA LEU A 101 2.50 -8.01 -6.30
C LEU A 101 2.07 -9.42 -6.70
N GLN A 102 2.99 -10.37 -6.69
CA GLN A 102 2.69 -11.77 -7.03
C GLN A 102 1.65 -12.37 -6.09
N ARG A 103 1.83 -12.19 -4.78
CA ARG A 103 0.89 -12.69 -3.78
C ARG A 103 -0.48 -12.04 -3.89
N ALA A 104 -0.50 -10.73 -4.09
CA ALA A 104 -1.73 -9.97 -4.22
C ALA A 104 -2.50 -10.37 -5.50
N THR A 105 -1.81 -10.53 -6.62
CA THR A 105 -2.40 -10.95 -7.89
C THR A 105 -2.92 -12.37 -7.82
N LYS A 106 -2.18 -13.29 -7.21
CA LYS A 106 -2.63 -14.66 -6.98
C LYS A 106 -3.90 -14.71 -6.14
N LYS A 107 -3.95 -13.93 -5.06
CA LYS A 107 -5.11 -13.83 -4.18
C LYS A 107 -6.33 -13.27 -4.92
N ALA A 108 -6.12 -12.30 -5.81
CA ALA A 108 -7.20 -11.66 -6.56
C ALA A 108 -7.71 -12.47 -7.75
N THR A 109 -6.82 -13.17 -8.46
CA THR A 109 -7.15 -13.88 -9.71
C THR A 109 -7.22 -15.40 -9.59
N GLY A 110 -6.64 -15.96 -8.54
CA GLY A 110 -6.43 -17.41 -8.42
C GLY A 110 -5.36 -17.96 -9.37
N VAL A 111 -4.72 -17.09 -10.18
CA VAL A 111 -3.65 -17.49 -11.10
C VAL A 111 -2.33 -17.54 -10.35
N GLY A 112 -1.65 -18.67 -10.42
CA GLY A 112 -0.39 -18.89 -9.74
C GLY A 112 0.78 -18.04 -10.26
N PRO A 113 1.95 -18.10 -9.59
CA PRO A 113 3.09 -17.23 -9.84
C PRO A 113 3.75 -17.36 -11.22
N ARG A 114 3.41 -18.37 -12.01
CA ARG A 114 4.03 -18.67 -13.31
C ARG A 114 4.03 -17.48 -14.26
N LYS A 115 2.98 -16.67 -14.26
CA LYS A 115 2.87 -15.52 -15.16
C LYS A 115 3.92 -14.43 -14.88
N PHE A 116 4.20 -14.21 -13.59
CA PHE A 116 5.19 -13.23 -13.16
C PHE A 116 6.62 -13.75 -13.28
N GLU A 117 6.84 -15.04 -13.07
CA GLU A 117 8.15 -15.66 -13.33
C GLU A 117 8.56 -15.50 -14.80
N THR A 118 7.64 -15.71 -15.71
CA THR A 118 7.89 -15.55 -17.15
C THR A 118 8.25 -14.11 -17.48
N LEU A 119 7.53 -13.13 -16.94
CA LEU A 119 7.82 -11.71 -17.13
C LEU A 119 9.16 -11.31 -16.50
N SER A 120 9.43 -11.81 -15.30
CA SER A 120 10.69 -11.56 -14.59
C SER A 120 11.89 -12.12 -15.37
N LYS A 121 11.79 -13.32 -15.91
CA LYS A 121 12.84 -13.93 -16.75
C LYS A 121 13.03 -13.16 -18.05
N SER A 122 11.94 -12.78 -18.70
CA SER A 122 11.99 -11.96 -19.92
C SER A 122 12.63 -10.60 -19.67
N TYR A 123 12.26 -9.94 -18.59
CA TYR A 123 12.84 -8.65 -18.20
C TYR A 123 14.33 -8.75 -17.88
N ARG A 124 14.75 -9.77 -17.15
CA ARG A 124 16.16 -10.04 -16.86
C ARG A 124 16.96 -10.33 -18.11
N ALA A 125 16.40 -11.11 -19.05
CA ALA A 125 17.03 -11.38 -20.33
C ALA A 125 17.21 -10.11 -21.16
N THR A 126 16.23 -9.21 -21.15
CA THR A 126 16.30 -7.91 -21.82
C THR A 126 17.36 -7.01 -21.20
N LEU A 127 17.45 -6.94 -19.88
CA LEU A 127 18.50 -6.20 -19.18
C LEU A 127 19.91 -6.76 -19.45
N ALA A 128 20.06 -8.08 -19.47
CA ALA A 128 21.34 -8.72 -19.80
C ALA A 128 21.81 -8.40 -21.22
N LYS A 129 20.90 -8.26 -22.17
CA LYS A 129 21.20 -7.87 -23.57
C LYS A 129 21.59 -6.40 -23.71
N THR A 130 21.14 -5.52 -22.83
CA THR A 130 21.45 -4.09 -22.86
C THR A 130 22.75 -3.73 -22.14
N THR A 131 23.30 -4.63 -21.34
CA THR A 131 24.55 -4.43 -20.59
C THR A 131 25.79 -5.07 -21.21
N SER A 132 25.64 -5.74 -22.33
CA SER A 132 26.78 -6.34 -23.07
C SER A 132 27.33 -5.45 -24.17
#